data_75b79522590a2ff724cbc763deb737cc
#
_entry.id   75b79522590a2ff724cbc763deb737cc
#
_cell.length_a   1.000
_cell.length_b   1.000
_cell.length_c   1.000
_cell.angle_alpha   90.00
_cell.angle_beta   90.00
_cell.angle_gamma   90.00
#
_symmetry.space_group_name_H-M   'P 1'
#
loop_
_entity.id
_entity.type
_entity.pdbx_description
1 polymer ?
#
loop_
_entity_poly.entity_id
_entity_poly.type
_entity_poly.pdbx_seq_one_letter_code
_entity_poly.pdbx_strand_id
1 'polypeptide(L)'
;AMGGDGSPKKIIRGIEHHFKSNKNTFYQIFGDKDEIEKYITKSLDQNFFDIVHTKEIVEGTDTPLGAAKRGKNTSMWLAIESVKNKNADIVISAGNTGALLVIAKLNLKMIENIDKPALSALWPNKKGMSVVLDLGANIECSDKNLIDFSIMGSSLFKSLFPDETPKVALLNIGSEEIKGNEII
;
A
#
# COMPACT_ATOMS: atom_id res chain seq x y z
N ALA A 1 -9.34 -7.17 -5.79
CA ALA A 1 -9.21 -6.98 -7.25
C ALA A 1 -10.24 -5.98 -7.81
N MET A 2 -10.99 -5.32 -6.95
CA MET A 2 -12.11 -4.42 -7.33
C MET A 2 -11.78 -2.97 -6.93
N GLY A 3 -12.51 -1.99 -7.49
CA GLY A 3 -12.48 -0.57 -7.08
C GLY A 3 -11.37 0.29 -7.68
N GLY A 4 -10.47 -0.26 -8.45
CA GLY A 4 -9.43 0.50 -9.18
C GLY A 4 -9.76 0.63 -10.67
N ASP A 5 -9.13 1.60 -11.35
CA ASP A 5 -9.31 1.84 -12.78
C ASP A 5 -8.95 0.60 -13.61
N GLY A 6 -9.94 0.10 -14.36
CA GLY A 6 -9.79 -1.10 -15.18
C GLY A 6 -9.79 -2.41 -14.40
N SER A 7 -10.20 -2.40 -13.12
CA SER A 7 -10.43 -3.61 -12.33
C SER A 7 -11.67 -4.38 -12.80
N PRO A 8 -11.72 -5.71 -12.64
CA PRO A 8 -10.64 -6.59 -12.14
C PRO A 8 -9.61 -6.98 -13.20
N LYS A 9 -9.85 -6.71 -14.49
CA LYS A 9 -9.03 -7.12 -15.63
C LYS A 9 -7.54 -6.76 -15.46
N LYS A 10 -7.27 -5.53 -15.06
CA LYS A 10 -5.88 -5.03 -14.87
C LYS A 10 -5.15 -5.81 -13.78
N ILE A 11 -5.84 -6.09 -12.67
CA ILE A 11 -5.28 -6.83 -11.54
C ILE A 11 -4.94 -8.27 -11.94
N ILE A 12 -5.88 -8.96 -12.58
CA ILE A 12 -5.66 -10.35 -13.02
C ILE A 12 -4.50 -10.43 -14.00
N ARG A 13 -4.39 -9.52 -14.95
CA ARG A 13 -3.23 -9.47 -15.86
C ARG A 13 -1.91 -9.21 -15.13
N GLY A 14 -1.92 -8.35 -14.10
CA GLY A 14 -0.76 -8.13 -13.26
C GLY A 14 -0.31 -9.39 -12.53
N ILE A 15 -1.27 -10.12 -11.94
CA ILE A 15 -1.03 -11.43 -11.30
C ILE A 15 -0.44 -12.42 -12.30
N GLU A 16 -1.05 -12.58 -13.47
CA GLU A 16 -0.56 -13.48 -14.51
C GLU A 16 0.86 -13.12 -14.99
N HIS A 17 1.14 -11.82 -15.10
CA HIS A 17 2.46 -11.34 -15.47
C HIS A 17 3.50 -11.68 -14.39
N HIS A 18 3.21 -11.42 -13.13
CA HIS A 18 4.09 -11.77 -12.01
C HIS A 18 4.29 -13.27 -11.91
N PHE A 19 3.24 -14.07 -12.07
CA PHE A 19 3.29 -15.53 -12.00
C PHE A 19 4.20 -16.17 -13.05
N LYS A 20 4.42 -15.54 -14.21
CA LYS A 20 5.34 -16.06 -15.24
C LYS A 20 6.78 -16.22 -14.73
N SER A 21 7.24 -15.28 -13.92
CA SER A 21 8.61 -15.25 -13.37
C SER A 21 8.70 -15.71 -11.92
N ASN A 22 7.58 -15.78 -11.19
CA ASN A 22 7.54 -16.06 -9.75
C ASN A 22 6.54 -17.18 -9.46
N LYS A 23 7.00 -18.41 -9.35
CA LYS A 23 6.17 -19.59 -9.11
C LYS A 23 5.99 -19.94 -7.63
N ASN A 24 6.60 -19.17 -6.73
CA ASN A 24 6.53 -19.39 -5.27
C ASN A 24 5.52 -18.49 -4.56
N THR A 25 4.66 -17.80 -5.32
CA THR A 25 3.66 -16.88 -4.77
C THR A 25 2.28 -17.50 -4.92
N PHE A 26 1.53 -17.57 -3.82
CA PHE A 26 0.10 -17.87 -3.82
C PHE A 26 -0.71 -16.59 -3.77
N TYR A 27 -1.79 -16.50 -4.52
CA TYR A 27 -2.60 -15.27 -4.64
C TYR A 27 -3.98 -15.46 -4.03
N GLN A 28 -4.31 -14.71 -2.99
CA GLN A 28 -5.68 -14.55 -2.53
C GLN A 28 -6.31 -13.34 -3.25
N ILE A 29 -7.33 -13.56 -4.05
CA ILE A 29 -7.96 -12.54 -4.89
C ILE A 29 -9.33 -12.19 -4.32
N PHE A 30 -9.48 -10.97 -3.84
CA PHE A 30 -10.71 -10.50 -3.18
C PHE A 30 -11.57 -9.70 -4.15
N GLY A 31 -12.87 -10.08 -4.30
CA GLY A 31 -13.82 -9.37 -5.15
C GLY A 31 -14.95 -10.24 -5.68
N ASP A 32 -15.70 -9.72 -6.64
CA ASP A 32 -16.77 -10.47 -7.29
C ASP A 32 -16.18 -11.60 -8.12
N LYS A 33 -16.46 -12.84 -7.70
CA LYS A 33 -15.91 -14.05 -8.30
C LYS A 33 -16.29 -14.15 -9.78
N ASP A 34 -17.55 -13.89 -10.12
CA ASP A 34 -18.04 -14.02 -11.48
C ASP A 34 -17.37 -13.01 -12.43
N GLU A 35 -17.06 -11.81 -11.92
CA GLU A 35 -16.31 -10.80 -12.66
C GLU A 35 -14.81 -11.13 -12.78
N ILE A 36 -14.20 -11.66 -11.74
CA ILE A 36 -12.79 -12.02 -11.71
C ILE A 36 -12.51 -13.17 -12.67
N GLU A 37 -13.33 -14.22 -12.63
CA GLU A 37 -13.15 -15.43 -13.44
C GLU A 37 -13.19 -15.16 -14.96
N LYS A 38 -13.90 -14.11 -15.42
CA LYS A 38 -13.91 -13.69 -16.82
C LYS A 38 -12.52 -13.35 -17.39
N TYR A 39 -11.58 -12.98 -16.53
CA TYR A 39 -10.26 -12.49 -16.94
C TYR A 39 -9.12 -13.46 -16.62
N ILE A 40 -9.36 -14.50 -15.83
CA ILE A 40 -8.37 -15.54 -15.55
C ILE A 40 -8.17 -16.38 -16.81
N THR A 41 -6.91 -16.53 -17.22
CA THR A 41 -6.55 -17.37 -18.36
C THR A 41 -5.81 -18.64 -17.90
N LYS A 42 -5.56 -19.55 -18.83
CA LYS A 42 -4.77 -20.76 -18.57
C LYS A 42 -3.31 -20.49 -18.16
N SER A 43 -2.86 -19.23 -18.22
CA SER A 43 -1.52 -18.86 -17.80
C SER A 43 -1.33 -18.82 -16.29
N LEU A 44 -2.42 -18.72 -15.51
CA LEU A 44 -2.44 -18.80 -14.06
C LEU A 44 -2.95 -20.17 -13.63
N ASP A 45 -2.09 -20.97 -13.01
CA ASP A 45 -2.43 -22.29 -12.52
C ASP A 45 -3.36 -22.19 -11.30
N GLN A 46 -4.45 -22.97 -11.32
CA GLN A 46 -5.48 -23.00 -10.27
C GLN A 46 -4.94 -23.38 -8.88
N ASN A 47 -3.82 -24.07 -8.81
CA ASN A 47 -3.19 -24.43 -7.54
C ASN A 47 -2.49 -23.24 -6.85
N PHE A 48 -2.37 -22.10 -7.51
CA PHE A 48 -1.64 -20.93 -7.01
C PHE A 48 -2.51 -19.74 -6.66
N PHE A 49 -3.82 -19.88 -6.72
CA PHE A 49 -4.72 -18.81 -6.30
C PHE A 49 -6.03 -19.33 -5.69
N ASP A 50 -6.66 -18.46 -4.92
CA ASP A 50 -8.01 -18.62 -4.41
C ASP A 50 -8.77 -17.30 -4.56
N ILE A 51 -10.10 -17.38 -4.75
CA ILE A 51 -10.96 -16.21 -4.86
C ILE A 51 -11.87 -16.13 -3.63
N VAL A 52 -11.68 -15.09 -2.84
CA VAL A 52 -12.56 -14.74 -1.73
C VAL A 52 -13.66 -13.83 -2.27
N HIS A 53 -14.85 -14.39 -2.44
CA HIS A 53 -15.97 -13.69 -3.05
C HIS A 53 -16.53 -12.59 -2.16
N THR A 54 -16.68 -11.39 -2.73
CA THR A 54 -17.50 -10.29 -2.20
C THR A 54 -17.94 -9.37 -3.33
N LYS A 55 -19.17 -8.86 -3.23
CA LYS A 55 -19.68 -7.81 -4.14
C LYS A 55 -19.47 -6.40 -3.62
N GLU A 56 -19.06 -6.28 -2.35
CA GLU A 56 -18.83 -4.98 -1.73
C GLU A 56 -17.46 -4.44 -2.09
N ILE A 57 -17.42 -3.23 -2.64
CA ILE A 57 -16.21 -2.57 -3.10
C ILE A 57 -16.06 -1.19 -2.46
N VAL A 58 -14.83 -0.70 -2.44
CA VAL A 58 -14.50 0.70 -2.17
C VAL A 58 -14.26 1.38 -3.50
N GLU A 59 -15.06 2.42 -3.78
CA GLU A 59 -14.96 3.19 -5.01
C GLU A 59 -13.82 4.22 -4.94
N GLY A 60 -13.30 4.62 -6.11
CA GLY A 60 -12.28 5.66 -6.19
C GLY A 60 -12.71 7.01 -5.62
N THR A 61 -14.02 7.29 -5.67
CA THR A 61 -14.65 8.54 -5.18
C THR A 61 -15.06 8.50 -3.72
N ASP A 62 -14.96 7.36 -3.05
CA ASP A 62 -15.31 7.25 -1.63
C ASP A 62 -14.36 8.10 -0.78
N THR A 63 -14.93 8.78 0.22
CA THR A 63 -14.08 9.37 1.26
C THR A 63 -13.43 8.28 2.09
N PRO A 64 -12.17 8.45 2.57
CA PRO A 64 -11.48 7.43 3.37
C PRO A 64 -12.28 6.93 4.57
N LEU A 65 -12.92 7.84 5.31
CA LEU A 65 -13.76 7.49 6.45
C LEU A 65 -15.07 6.82 6.03
N GLY A 66 -15.67 7.24 4.91
CA GLY A 66 -16.86 6.63 4.31
C GLY A 66 -16.59 5.18 3.92
N ALA A 67 -15.48 4.93 3.24
CA ALA A 67 -15.03 3.59 2.89
C ALA A 67 -14.83 2.69 4.11
N ALA A 68 -14.19 3.22 5.17
CA ALA A 68 -14.00 2.48 6.42
C ALA A 68 -15.31 2.17 7.14
N LYS A 69 -16.31 3.06 7.08
CA LYS A 69 -17.65 2.87 7.66
C LYS A 69 -18.54 1.91 6.85
N ARG A 70 -18.27 1.71 5.56
CA ARG A 70 -19.04 0.82 4.69
C ARG A 70 -19.07 -0.61 5.20
N GLY A 71 -18.03 -1.03 5.90
CA GLY A 71 -18.05 -2.30 6.61
C GLY A 71 -16.94 -3.27 6.22
N LYS A 72 -16.95 -4.37 6.95
CA LYS A 72 -15.89 -5.38 6.92
C LYS A 72 -15.96 -6.34 5.73
N ASN A 73 -17.00 -6.23 4.90
CA ASN A 73 -17.20 -7.13 3.77
C ASN A 73 -16.62 -6.59 2.46
N THR A 74 -16.08 -5.36 2.44
CA THR A 74 -15.47 -4.82 1.22
C THR A 74 -14.22 -5.60 0.85
N SER A 75 -13.97 -5.75 -0.46
CA SER A 75 -12.80 -6.47 -0.97
C SER A 75 -11.47 -5.94 -0.40
N MET A 76 -11.38 -4.62 -0.17
CA MET A 76 -10.21 -3.99 0.43
C MET A 76 -10.06 -4.35 1.91
N TRP A 77 -11.16 -4.35 2.69
CA TRP A 77 -11.12 -4.73 4.09
C TRP A 77 -10.68 -6.18 4.27
N LEU A 78 -11.33 -7.10 3.54
CA LEU A 78 -11.03 -8.53 3.61
C LEU A 78 -9.56 -8.84 3.23
N ALA A 79 -9.03 -8.14 2.22
CA ALA A 79 -7.63 -8.31 1.83
C ALA A 79 -6.65 -7.86 2.94
N ILE A 80 -6.92 -6.74 3.62
CA ILE A 80 -6.12 -6.27 4.75
C ILE A 80 -6.28 -7.19 5.96
N GLU A 81 -7.49 -7.67 6.22
CA GLU A 81 -7.77 -8.61 7.31
C GLU A 81 -7.06 -9.96 7.13
N SER A 82 -6.87 -10.41 5.89
CA SER A 82 -6.08 -11.61 5.58
C SER A 82 -4.63 -11.46 6.07
N VAL A 83 -4.02 -10.29 5.86
CA VAL A 83 -2.66 -10.00 6.40
C VAL A 83 -2.68 -9.95 7.92
N LYS A 84 -3.67 -9.28 8.53
CA LYS A 84 -3.82 -9.24 9.98
C LYS A 84 -3.90 -10.64 10.60
N ASN A 85 -4.62 -11.54 9.95
CA ASN A 85 -4.83 -12.91 10.42
C ASN A 85 -3.68 -13.85 10.03
N LYS A 86 -2.61 -13.34 9.41
CA LYS A 86 -1.44 -14.11 8.94
C LYS A 86 -1.79 -15.17 7.88
N ASN A 87 -2.87 -14.97 7.15
CA ASN A 87 -3.25 -15.78 5.99
C ASN A 87 -2.58 -15.30 4.70
N ALA A 88 -1.99 -14.10 4.72
CA ALA A 88 -1.17 -13.54 3.66
C ALA A 88 -0.03 -12.72 4.27
N ASP A 89 1.09 -12.64 3.57
CA ASP A 89 2.29 -11.90 4.00
C ASP A 89 2.20 -10.41 3.61
N ILE A 90 1.50 -10.11 2.52
CA ILE A 90 1.38 -8.76 1.97
C ILE A 90 0.01 -8.54 1.34
N VAL A 91 -0.47 -7.29 1.35
CA VAL A 91 -1.63 -6.86 0.59
C VAL A 91 -1.22 -5.91 -0.53
N ILE A 92 -1.80 -6.11 -1.72
CA ILE A 92 -1.62 -5.23 -2.88
C ILE A 92 -2.99 -4.71 -3.30
N SER A 93 -3.09 -3.40 -3.47
CA SER A 93 -4.31 -2.73 -3.91
C SER A 93 -3.98 -1.65 -4.94
N ALA A 94 -4.76 -1.58 -6.01
CA ALA A 94 -4.73 -0.48 -6.99
C ALA A 94 -5.99 0.41 -6.88
N GLY A 95 -6.69 0.32 -5.75
CA GLY A 95 -7.87 1.13 -5.45
C GLY A 95 -7.55 2.46 -4.78
N ASN A 96 -8.53 3.00 -4.05
CA ASN A 96 -8.46 4.27 -3.36
C ASN A 96 -7.37 4.27 -2.26
N THR A 97 -6.30 5.06 -2.45
CA THR A 97 -5.14 5.12 -1.55
C THR A 97 -5.51 5.61 -0.14
N GLY A 98 -6.36 6.63 -0.03
CA GLY A 98 -6.79 7.15 1.26
C GLY A 98 -7.63 6.15 2.06
N ALA A 99 -8.51 5.42 1.37
CA ALA A 99 -9.28 4.35 1.97
C ALA A 99 -8.37 3.19 2.42
N LEU A 100 -7.41 2.79 1.60
CA LEU A 100 -6.42 1.75 1.94
C LEU A 100 -5.68 2.13 3.22
N LEU A 101 -5.19 3.37 3.33
CA LEU A 101 -4.48 3.87 4.50
C LEU A 101 -5.34 3.80 5.77
N VAL A 102 -6.57 4.32 5.71
CA VAL A 102 -7.47 4.37 6.87
C VAL A 102 -7.91 2.97 7.29
N ILE A 103 -8.30 2.12 6.35
CA ILE A 103 -8.70 0.74 6.65
C ILE A 103 -7.52 -0.07 7.19
N ALA A 104 -6.32 0.10 6.64
CA ALA A 104 -5.11 -0.55 7.14
C ALA A 104 -4.80 -0.11 8.58
N LYS A 105 -4.84 1.20 8.87
CA LYS A 105 -4.63 1.74 10.22
C LYS A 105 -5.64 1.17 11.24
N LEU A 106 -6.91 1.08 10.88
CA LEU A 106 -7.95 0.54 11.75
C LEU A 106 -7.80 -0.96 12.00
N ASN A 107 -7.39 -1.70 10.99
CA ASN A 107 -7.34 -3.15 11.01
C ASN A 107 -6.04 -3.69 11.59
N LEU A 108 -4.89 -3.19 11.11
CA LEU A 108 -3.55 -3.64 11.51
C LEU A 108 -3.06 -2.93 12.77
N LYS A 109 -3.63 -1.75 13.09
CA LYS A 109 -3.16 -0.82 14.11
C LYS A 109 -1.79 -0.21 13.78
N MET A 110 -1.30 0.64 14.66
CA MET A 110 0.02 1.24 14.54
C MET A 110 1.07 0.44 15.30
N ILE A 111 2.31 0.53 14.87
CA ILE A 111 3.47 0.07 15.64
C ILE A 111 3.58 0.96 16.87
N GLU A 112 4.00 0.39 17.98
CA GLU A 112 4.20 1.13 19.24
C GLU A 112 5.11 2.33 19.03
N ASN A 113 4.75 3.46 19.60
CA ASN A 113 5.41 4.76 19.50
C ASN A 113 5.41 5.43 18.12
N ILE A 114 4.72 4.87 17.12
CA ILE A 114 4.51 5.51 15.82
C ILE A 114 3.08 6.04 15.72
N ASP A 115 2.91 7.34 15.57
CA ASP A 115 1.59 7.98 15.63
C ASP A 115 0.82 7.90 14.30
N LYS A 116 1.53 8.04 13.18
CA LYS A 116 0.93 8.10 11.86
C LYS A 116 1.60 7.14 10.88
N PRO A 117 0.83 6.47 10.00
CA PRO A 117 1.41 5.79 8.84
C PRO A 117 1.85 6.83 7.81
N ALA A 118 2.82 6.49 6.98
CA ALA A 118 3.28 7.31 5.87
C ALA A 118 3.18 6.56 4.55
N LEU A 119 2.86 7.29 3.48
CA LEU A 119 2.96 6.77 2.13
C LEU A 119 4.41 6.91 1.66
N SER A 120 5.03 5.79 1.29
CA SER A 120 6.42 5.77 0.85
C SER A 120 6.56 5.33 -0.60
N ALA A 121 7.58 5.83 -1.28
CA ALA A 121 8.01 5.34 -2.58
C ALA A 121 9.53 5.35 -2.72
N LEU A 122 10.00 4.53 -3.67
CA LEU A 122 11.37 4.58 -4.15
C LEU A 122 11.48 5.65 -5.23
N TRP A 123 12.38 6.60 -5.03
CA TRP A 123 12.62 7.69 -5.94
C TRP A 123 14.04 7.61 -6.51
N PRO A 124 14.19 7.52 -7.85
CA PRO A 124 15.52 7.47 -8.46
C PRO A 124 16.25 8.81 -8.31
N ASN A 125 17.52 8.74 -8.03
CA ASN A 125 18.41 9.89 -7.96
C ASN A 125 19.72 9.61 -8.73
N LYS A 126 20.61 10.60 -8.83
CA LYS A 126 21.88 10.47 -9.58
C LYS A 126 22.83 9.38 -9.06
N LYS A 127 22.64 8.91 -7.83
CA LYS A 127 23.51 7.94 -7.18
C LYS A 127 22.85 6.59 -6.89
N GLY A 128 21.56 6.44 -7.23
CA GLY A 128 20.82 5.22 -6.95
C GLY A 128 19.35 5.51 -6.62
N MET A 129 18.86 4.99 -5.50
CA MET A 129 17.48 5.13 -5.08
C MET A 129 17.40 5.81 -3.71
N SER A 130 16.34 6.57 -3.51
CA SER A 130 15.97 7.14 -2.21
C SER A 130 14.60 6.60 -1.80
N VAL A 131 14.41 6.33 -0.53
CA VAL A 131 13.08 6.15 0.07
C VAL A 131 12.54 7.51 0.47
N VAL A 132 11.40 7.90 -0.07
CA VAL A 132 10.75 9.19 0.23
C VAL A 132 9.48 8.94 1.03
N LEU A 133 9.31 9.66 2.14
CA LEU A 133 8.15 9.69 3.02
C LEU A 133 7.91 11.16 3.45
N ASP A 134 6.73 11.60 3.66
CA ASP A 134 5.41 11.10 3.32
C ASP A 134 4.97 11.69 1.97
N LEU A 135 4.40 10.89 1.11
CA LEU A 135 3.94 11.32 -0.21
C LEU A 135 2.46 11.76 -0.21
N GLY A 136 2.08 12.53 0.80
CA GLY A 136 0.78 13.18 0.88
C GLY A 136 -0.33 12.35 1.53
N ALA A 137 0.00 11.35 2.33
CA ALA A 137 -0.98 10.65 3.16
C ALA A 137 -1.41 11.48 4.38
N ASN A 138 -0.52 12.35 4.85
CA ASN A 138 -0.76 13.26 5.96
C ASN A 138 -0.66 14.72 5.49
N ILE A 139 -1.71 15.50 5.72
CA ILE A 139 -1.74 16.94 5.34
C ILE A 139 -0.84 17.75 6.27
N GLU A 140 -0.87 17.43 7.57
CA GLU A 140 -0.09 18.11 8.60
C GLU A 140 0.78 17.10 9.34
N CYS A 141 2.03 17.46 9.58
CA CYS A 141 2.99 16.66 10.32
C CYS A 141 3.64 17.52 11.41
N SER A 142 3.75 16.99 12.62
CA SER A 142 4.56 17.56 13.68
C SER A 142 6.02 17.14 13.52
N ASP A 143 6.92 17.79 14.29
CA ASP A 143 8.31 17.38 14.45
C ASP A 143 8.44 15.89 14.81
N LYS A 144 7.64 15.41 15.77
CA LYS A 144 7.58 13.99 16.13
C LYS A 144 7.24 13.10 14.93
N ASN A 145 6.28 13.50 14.09
CA ASN A 145 5.94 12.72 12.91
C ASN A 145 7.11 12.65 11.91
N LEU A 146 7.87 13.73 11.74
CA LEU A 146 9.06 13.73 10.87
C LEU A 146 10.16 12.80 11.41
N ILE A 147 10.34 12.76 12.74
CA ILE A 147 11.24 11.81 13.40
C ILE A 147 10.78 10.37 13.15
N ASP A 148 9.49 10.09 13.38
CA ASP A 148 8.92 8.76 13.14
C ASP A 148 9.11 8.34 11.68
N PHE A 149 8.86 9.22 10.71
CA PHE A 149 9.06 8.96 9.28
C PHE A 149 10.54 8.73 8.94
N SER A 150 11.46 9.43 9.61
CA SER A 150 12.89 9.22 9.45
C SER A 150 13.33 7.82 9.88
N ILE A 151 12.80 7.34 11.01
CA ILE A 151 13.05 5.99 11.51
C ILE A 151 12.45 4.94 10.57
N MET A 152 11.21 5.13 10.15
CA MET A 152 10.52 4.22 9.23
C MET A 152 11.24 4.15 7.88
N GLY A 153 11.60 5.31 7.31
CA GLY A 153 12.32 5.41 6.04
C GLY A 153 13.70 4.75 6.10
N SER A 154 14.44 4.97 7.19
CA SER A 154 15.75 4.34 7.40
C SER A 154 15.65 2.82 7.49
N SER A 155 14.64 2.32 8.21
CA SER A 155 14.39 0.89 8.35
C SER A 155 14.01 0.25 7.02
N LEU A 156 13.12 0.90 6.25
CA LEU A 156 12.73 0.43 4.92
C LEU A 156 13.92 0.44 3.96
N PHE A 157 14.71 1.53 3.94
CA PHE A 157 15.91 1.61 3.11
C PHE A 157 16.89 0.48 3.41
N LYS A 158 17.16 0.25 4.69
CA LYS A 158 18.09 -0.82 5.12
C LYS A 158 17.57 -2.23 4.75
N SER A 159 16.26 -2.43 4.76
CA SER A 159 15.65 -3.70 4.32
C SER A 159 15.79 -3.93 2.82
N LEU A 160 15.70 -2.86 2.02
CA LEU A 160 15.81 -2.94 0.56
C LEU A 160 17.26 -2.96 0.07
N PHE A 161 18.15 -2.27 0.78
CA PHE A 161 19.57 -2.08 0.45
C PHE A 161 20.44 -2.42 1.67
N PRO A 162 20.57 -3.72 2.02
CA PRO A 162 21.19 -4.14 3.27
C PRO A 162 22.67 -3.75 3.41
N ASP A 163 23.36 -3.59 2.28
CA ASP A 163 24.78 -3.22 2.24
C ASP A 163 25.03 -1.69 2.31
N GLU A 164 23.96 -0.89 2.21
CA GLU A 164 24.06 0.56 2.23
C GLU A 164 23.66 1.15 3.59
N THR A 165 24.28 2.27 3.95
CA THR A 165 23.92 3.02 5.17
C THR A 165 22.98 4.17 4.78
N PRO A 166 21.74 4.22 5.32
CA PRO A 166 20.80 5.28 5.02
C PRO A 166 21.31 6.63 5.54
N LYS A 167 21.13 7.66 4.73
CA LYS A 167 21.30 9.07 5.12
C LYS A 167 19.93 9.73 5.05
N VAL A 168 19.55 10.40 6.14
CA VAL A 168 18.26 11.07 6.24
C VAL A 168 18.43 12.56 6.00
N ALA A 169 17.49 13.14 5.25
CA ALA A 169 17.37 14.58 5.04
C ALA A 169 15.90 14.99 5.04
N LEU A 170 15.62 16.21 5.48
CA LEU A 170 14.33 16.83 5.32
C LEU A 170 14.24 17.49 3.95
N LEU A 171 13.15 17.23 3.23
CA LEU A 171 12.85 17.90 1.97
C LEU A 171 12.22 19.25 2.28
N ASN A 172 12.86 20.33 1.84
CA ASN A 172 12.32 21.68 1.94
C ASN A 172 12.01 22.23 0.54
N ILE A 173 11.20 23.29 0.47
CA ILE A 173 10.78 23.95 -0.77
C ILE A 173 11.86 24.86 -1.38
N GLY A 174 12.94 25.10 -0.68
CA GLY A 174 14.09 25.92 -1.11
C GLY A 174 15.21 25.88 -0.08
N SER A 175 16.32 26.51 -0.42
CA SER A 175 17.52 26.60 0.43
C SER A 175 17.65 27.93 1.17
N GLU A 176 16.77 28.90 0.88
CA GLU A 176 16.77 30.22 1.52
C GLU A 176 16.20 30.14 2.95
N GLU A 177 16.71 30.92 3.88
CA GLU A 177 16.29 30.95 5.29
C GLU A 177 14.79 31.22 5.50
N ILE A 178 14.15 31.88 4.54
CA ILE A 178 12.71 32.21 4.58
C ILE A 178 11.84 31.06 4.01
N LYS A 179 12.44 29.97 3.55
CA LYS A 179 11.73 28.82 2.98
C LYS A 179 11.51 27.74 4.04
N GLY A 180 10.32 27.16 4.00
CA GLY A 180 9.90 26.14 4.96
C GLY A 180 8.90 26.68 5.97
N ASN A 181 8.65 25.91 6.99
CA ASN A 181 7.80 26.27 8.13
C ASN A 181 8.58 26.09 9.44
N GLU A 182 7.95 26.46 10.57
CA GLU A 182 8.58 26.40 11.91
C GLU A 182 9.06 25.01 12.34
N ILE A 183 8.69 23.95 11.60
CA ILE A 183 9.02 22.56 11.91
C ILE A 183 10.31 22.11 11.19
N ILE A 184 10.69 22.80 10.10
CA ILE A 184 11.88 22.54 9.30
C ILE A 184 13.00 23.51 9.65
#